data_48eac23890f6f63840daac3aaafc01f6
#
_entry.id   48eac23890f6f63840daac3aaafc01f6
#
_cell.length_a   1.000
_cell.length_b   1.000
_cell.length_c   1.000
_cell.angle_alpha   90.00
_cell.angle_beta   90.00
_cell.angle_gamma   90.00
#
_symmetry.space_group_name_H-M   'P 1'
#
loop_
_entity.id
_entity.type
_entity.pdbx_description
1 polymer ?
#
loop_
_entity_poly.entity_id
_entity_poly.type
_entity_poly.pdbx_seq_one_letter_code
_entity_poly.pdbx_strand_id
1 'polypeptide(L)'
;LAARADGTLYHDTVSRFSLAQSDVTAAFVSLTMGNKQVSLTATHHLPVGPSKTVKQAADVKLGETVWIAEKAAALAPQAVTKVDVVIGNGLHNPLLVHGGFPVVDGVATSFNTQTIVPFDSYAVPIVETLCAATGTCDSVRKAVASVECTAKHLVHANPVCKEFKYIDGATAGGESLVLG
;
A
#
# COMPACT_ATOMS: atom_id res chain seq x y z
N LEU A 1 -1.17 -1.73 -10.75
CA LEU A 1 -0.25 -0.71 -11.26
C LEU A 1 0.67 -0.25 -10.14
N ALA A 2 1.92 0.02 -10.46
CA ALA A 2 2.93 0.49 -9.52
C ALA A 2 3.80 1.58 -10.16
N ALA A 3 4.52 2.34 -9.34
CA ALA A 3 5.48 3.32 -9.80
C ALA A 3 6.86 3.12 -9.16
N ARG A 4 7.92 3.32 -9.95
CA ARG A 4 9.29 3.39 -9.44
C ARG A 4 9.57 4.72 -8.75
N ALA A 5 10.69 4.82 -8.06
CA ALA A 5 11.12 6.06 -7.40
C ALA A 5 11.28 7.24 -8.39
N ASP A 6 11.68 6.97 -9.63
CA ASP A 6 11.74 7.96 -10.72
C ASP A 6 10.37 8.42 -11.20
N GLY A 7 9.29 7.71 -10.85
CA GLY A 7 7.92 7.96 -11.26
C GLY A 7 7.45 7.16 -12.45
N THR A 8 8.30 6.31 -13.04
CA THR A 8 7.90 5.43 -14.16
C THR A 8 6.86 4.42 -13.71
N LEU A 9 5.76 4.31 -14.45
CA LEU A 9 4.70 3.34 -14.18
C LEU A 9 5.01 1.98 -14.79
N TYR A 10 4.65 0.93 -14.07
CA TYR A 10 4.76 -0.45 -14.55
C TYR A 10 3.68 -1.34 -13.92
N HIS A 11 3.42 -2.49 -14.53
CA HIS A 11 2.56 -3.50 -13.96
C HIS A 11 3.38 -4.38 -13.01
N ASP A 12 2.87 -4.59 -11.81
CA ASP A 12 3.45 -5.48 -10.83
C ASP A 12 2.39 -6.44 -10.30
N THR A 13 2.84 -7.53 -9.73
CA THR A 13 1.98 -8.51 -9.06
C THR A 13 1.94 -8.23 -7.57
N VAL A 14 0.76 -8.33 -6.97
CA VAL A 14 0.64 -8.32 -5.51
C VAL A 14 1.19 -9.64 -4.98
N SER A 15 2.27 -9.57 -4.20
CA SER A 15 2.86 -10.73 -3.54
C SER A 15 1.93 -11.26 -2.45
N ARG A 16 1.49 -10.38 -1.57
CA ARG A 16 0.57 -10.66 -0.47
C ARG A 16 -0.06 -9.39 0.07
N PHE A 17 -1.05 -9.53 0.91
CA PHE A 17 -1.55 -8.44 1.76
C PHE A 17 -0.96 -8.58 3.17
N SER A 18 -0.29 -7.57 3.68
CA SER A 18 0.15 -7.52 5.08
C SER A 18 -1.00 -7.17 6.03
N LEU A 19 -2.10 -6.67 5.48
CA LEU A 19 -3.38 -6.43 6.14
C LEU A 19 -4.48 -6.66 5.12
N ALA A 20 -5.48 -7.50 5.45
CA ALA A 20 -6.65 -7.77 4.62
C ALA A 20 -7.86 -8.04 5.53
N GLN A 21 -8.61 -7.01 5.83
CA GLN A 21 -9.78 -7.06 6.74
C GLN A 21 -10.94 -6.34 6.08
N SER A 22 -11.80 -7.06 5.38
CA SER A 22 -12.96 -6.51 4.67
C SER A 22 -14.06 -5.99 5.60
N ASP A 23 -14.17 -6.56 6.80
CA ASP A 23 -15.33 -6.35 7.69
C ASP A 23 -15.06 -5.28 8.77
N VAL A 24 -13.88 -4.65 8.73
CA VAL A 24 -13.51 -3.61 9.69
C VAL A 24 -13.96 -2.26 9.16
N THR A 25 -14.68 -1.50 9.99
CA THR A 25 -15.01 -0.09 9.74
C THR A 25 -13.95 0.79 10.41
N ALA A 26 -13.38 1.72 9.66
CA ALA A 26 -12.33 2.60 10.15
C ALA A 26 -12.49 4.04 9.64
N ALA A 27 -11.80 4.98 10.30
CA ALA A 27 -11.69 6.35 9.83
C ALA A 27 -10.49 6.48 8.88
N PHE A 28 -10.70 7.12 7.74
CA PHE A 28 -9.69 7.36 6.72
C PHE A 28 -9.52 8.86 6.48
N VAL A 29 -8.31 9.27 6.17
CA VAL A 29 -8.00 10.55 5.56
C VAL A 29 -8.26 10.43 4.07
N SER A 30 -9.20 11.21 3.57
CA SER A 30 -9.56 11.26 2.15
C SER A 30 -8.91 12.48 1.52
N LEU A 31 -8.03 12.25 0.55
CA LEU A 31 -7.33 13.29 -0.21
C LEU A 31 -7.95 13.39 -1.60
N THR A 32 -8.36 14.60 -1.99
CA THR A 32 -8.88 14.88 -3.33
C THR A 32 -7.88 15.70 -4.15
N MET A 33 -7.64 15.28 -5.38
CA MET A 33 -6.73 15.91 -6.35
C MET A 33 -7.38 15.96 -7.71
N GLY A 34 -7.97 17.11 -8.07
CA GLY A 34 -8.74 17.22 -9.31
C GLY A 34 -9.93 16.23 -9.35
N ASN A 35 -9.88 15.27 -10.28
CA ASN A 35 -10.88 14.21 -10.40
C ASN A 35 -10.46 12.88 -9.73
N LYS A 36 -9.33 12.87 -9.03
CA LYS A 36 -8.84 11.71 -8.28
C LYS A 36 -9.09 11.89 -6.79
N GLN A 37 -9.34 10.77 -6.11
CA GLN A 37 -9.50 10.72 -4.67
C GLN A 37 -8.89 9.41 -4.17
N VAL A 38 -8.22 9.47 -3.02
CA VAL A 38 -7.71 8.29 -2.32
C VAL A 38 -8.05 8.39 -0.86
N SER A 39 -8.41 7.28 -0.24
CA SER A 39 -8.68 7.18 1.20
C SER A 39 -7.66 6.27 1.86
N LEU A 40 -6.94 6.81 2.83
CA LEU A 40 -5.83 6.15 3.52
C LEU A 40 -6.06 6.23 5.04
N THR A 41 -5.58 5.27 5.80
CA THR A 41 -5.52 5.46 7.26
C THR A 41 -4.58 6.61 7.62
N ALA A 42 -4.81 7.25 8.76
CA ALA A 42 -4.06 8.43 9.19
C ALA A 42 -2.54 8.25 9.17
N THR A 43 -2.08 7.06 9.53
CA THR A 43 -0.65 6.69 9.60
C THR A 43 -0.09 6.12 8.30
N HIS A 44 -0.92 5.91 7.29
CA HIS A 44 -0.47 5.40 5.99
C HIS A 44 0.39 6.44 5.28
N HIS A 45 1.46 6.00 4.65
CA HIS A 45 2.41 6.90 3.99
C HIS A 45 2.15 6.99 2.48
N LEU A 46 2.44 8.16 1.91
CA LEU A 46 2.42 8.40 0.48
C LEU A 46 3.53 9.38 0.08
N PRO A 47 4.03 9.33 -1.17
CA PRO A 47 5.03 10.28 -1.66
C PRO A 47 4.43 11.68 -1.83
N VAL A 48 5.04 12.68 -1.20
CA VAL A 48 4.58 14.07 -1.19
C VAL A 48 5.72 15.01 -1.60
N GLY A 49 5.39 16.10 -2.27
CA GLY A 49 6.32 17.12 -2.73
C GLY A 49 7.18 16.69 -3.93
N PRO A 50 8.03 17.59 -4.44
CA PRO A 50 8.84 17.35 -5.65
C PRO A 50 9.81 16.18 -5.49
N SER A 51 10.37 16.00 -4.30
CA SER A 51 11.31 14.92 -3.97
C SER A 51 10.65 13.57 -3.67
N LYS A 52 9.31 13.48 -3.71
CA LYS A 52 8.55 12.29 -3.32
C LYS A 52 8.90 11.79 -1.90
N THR A 53 9.14 12.71 -0.98
CA THR A 53 9.37 12.35 0.42
C THR A 53 8.14 11.67 0.99
N VAL A 54 8.33 10.53 1.63
CA VAL A 54 7.24 9.75 2.21
C VAL A 54 6.71 10.45 3.45
N LYS A 55 5.39 10.73 3.49
CA LYS A 55 4.70 11.48 4.54
C LYS A 55 3.42 10.75 4.93
N GLN A 56 3.02 10.82 6.21
CA GLN A 56 1.75 10.25 6.66
C GLN A 56 0.56 11.00 6.06
N ALA A 57 -0.50 10.27 5.76
CA ALA A 57 -1.72 10.85 5.19
C ALA A 57 -2.33 11.94 6.09
N ALA A 58 -2.27 11.76 7.42
CA ALA A 58 -2.74 12.75 8.39
C ALA A 58 -1.97 14.08 8.35
N ASP A 59 -0.73 14.06 7.89
CA ASP A 59 0.13 15.23 7.85
C ASP A 59 0.07 15.98 6.51
N VAL A 60 -0.62 15.42 5.52
CA VAL A 60 -0.77 16.04 4.19
C VAL A 60 -1.70 17.25 4.29
N LYS A 61 -1.28 18.36 3.71
CA LYS A 61 -2.02 19.63 3.75
C LYS A 61 -2.56 20.03 2.38
N LEU A 62 -3.58 20.87 2.39
CA LEU A 62 -4.07 21.51 1.16
C LEU A 62 -2.94 22.22 0.42
N GLY A 63 -2.91 22.07 -0.90
CA GLY A 63 -1.90 22.64 -1.79
C GLY A 63 -0.61 21.83 -1.87
N GLU A 64 -0.38 20.85 -1.02
CA GLU A 64 0.77 19.96 -1.17
C GLU A 64 0.63 19.08 -2.41
N THR A 65 1.75 18.78 -3.03
CA THR A 65 1.80 17.95 -4.23
C THR A 65 1.86 16.48 -3.87
N VAL A 66 0.96 15.71 -4.43
CA VAL A 66 0.99 14.24 -4.45
C VAL A 66 1.15 13.75 -5.89
N TRP A 67 1.36 12.47 -6.08
CA TRP A 67 1.73 11.91 -7.37
C TRP A 67 0.62 10.99 -7.88
N ILE A 68 0.10 11.28 -9.09
CA ILE A 68 -1.02 10.57 -9.70
C ILE A 68 -0.63 9.93 -11.03
N ALA A 69 -1.25 8.80 -11.35
CA ALA A 69 -1.14 8.14 -12.64
C ALA A 69 -2.19 8.71 -13.60
N GLU A 70 -1.86 9.79 -14.31
CA GLU A 70 -2.73 10.37 -15.33
C GLU A 70 -2.54 9.72 -16.70
N LYS A 71 -1.30 9.37 -17.04
CA LYS A 71 -0.91 8.81 -18.34
C LYS A 71 -0.21 7.48 -18.14
N ALA A 72 -0.29 6.62 -19.14
CA ALA A 72 0.17 5.23 -19.05
C ALA A 72 1.67 5.04 -18.76
N ALA A 73 2.50 6.08 -18.79
CA ALA A 73 3.95 5.94 -18.71
C ALA A 73 4.59 6.45 -17.40
N ALA A 74 4.04 7.47 -16.76
CA ALA A 74 4.67 8.07 -15.58
C ALA A 74 3.65 8.77 -14.65
N LEU A 75 4.06 8.93 -13.39
CA LEU A 75 3.37 9.76 -12.42
C LEU A 75 3.46 11.24 -12.78
N ALA A 76 2.38 11.96 -12.58
CA ALA A 76 2.31 13.41 -12.67
C ALA A 76 2.07 14.04 -11.29
N PRO A 77 2.66 15.21 -10.98
CA PRO A 77 2.39 15.93 -9.75
C PRO A 77 1.01 16.59 -9.80
N GLN A 78 0.25 16.46 -8.72
CA GLN A 78 -1.07 17.09 -8.58
C GLN A 78 -1.24 17.68 -7.18
N ALA A 79 -1.76 18.90 -7.10
CA ALA A 79 -2.02 19.53 -5.81
C ALA A 79 -3.26 18.92 -5.13
N VAL A 80 -3.17 18.72 -3.81
CA VAL A 80 -4.29 18.34 -2.96
C VAL A 80 -5.26 19.53 -2.84
N THR A 81 -6.49 19.32 -3.29
CA THR A 81 -7.53 20.36 -3.29
C THR A 81 -8.52 20.23 -2.14
N LYS A 82 -8.58 19.05 -1.51
CA LYS A 82 -9.46 18.79 -0.36
C LYS A 82 -8.85 17.70 0.52
N VAL A 83 -9.01 17.87 1.84
CA VAL A 83 -8.65 16.88 2.86
C VAL A 83 -9.86 16.71 3.76
N ASP A 84 -10.38 15.49 3.86
CA ASP A 84 -11.53 15.14 4.72
C ASP A 84 -11.17 13.94 5.59
N VAL A 85 -12.04 13.68 6.59
CA VAL A 85 -12.08 12.41 7.30
C VAL A 85 -13.37 11.70 6.92
N VAL A 86 -13.26 10.47 6.45
CA VAL A 86 -14.40 9.65 6.04
C VAL A 86 -14.40 8.33 6.81
N ILE A 87 -15.57 7.76 6.99
CA ILE A 87 -15.69 6.40 7.52
C ILE A 87 -15.86 5.46 6.34
N GLY A 88 -15.04 4.41 6.29
CA GLY A 88 -15.06 3.39 5.24
C GLY A 88 -14.92 1.99 5.81
N ASN A 89 -15.18 1.00 4.96
CA ASN A 89 -15.06 -0.41 5.29
C ASN A 89 -13.85 -1.01 4.58
N GLY A 90 -13.20 -1.93 5.28
CA GLY A 90 -12.06 -2.68 4.77
C GLY A 90 -10.72 -1.97 5.00
N LEU A 91 -9.76 -2.75 5.46
CA LEU A 91 -8.36 -2.36 5.61
C LEU A 91 -7.51 -3.30 4.78
N HIS A 92 -6.85 -2.77 3.75
CA HIS A 92 -6.04 -3.57 2.85
C HIS A 92 -4.67 -2.91 2.63
N ASN A 93 -3.61 -3.67 2.78
CA ASN A 93 -2.25 -3.20 2.53
C ASN A 93 -1.50 -4.19 1.62
N PRO A 94 -1.53 -4.00 0.29
CA PRO A 94 -0.87 -4.88 -0.65
C PRO A 94 0.64 -4.68 -0.66
N LEU A 95 1.40 -5.76 -0.69
CA LEU A 95 2.84 -5.78 -0.93
C LEU A 95 3.11 -6.26 -2.36
N LEU A 96 3.93 -5.52 -3.08
CA LEU A 96 4.27 -5.82 -4.48
C LEU A 96 5.51 -6.70 -4.58
N VAL A 97 5.57 -7.56 -5.61
CA VAL A 97 6.70 -8.47 -5.85
C VAL A 97 8.01 -7.71 -6.09
N HIS A 98 7.98 -6.64 -6.89
CA HIS A 98 9.17 -5.88 -7.24
C HIS A 98 9.32 -4.56 -6.45
N GLY A 99 8.42 -4.30 -5.50
CA GLY A 99 8.44 -3.09 -4.68
C GLY A 99 7.89 -1.85 -5.42
N GLY A 100 8.40 -0.67 -5.06
CA GLY A 100 7.92 0.59 -5.60
C GLY A 100 6.68 1.12 -4.88
N PHE A 101 6.00 2.10 -5.47
CA PHE A 101 4.79 2.70 -4.94
C PHE A 101 3.55 2.06 -5.55
N PRO A 102 2.69 1.36 -4.80
CA PRO A 102 1.38 0.95 -5.30
C PRO A 102 0.59 2.17 -5.78
N VAL A 103 -0.10 2.02 -6.91
CA VAL A 103 -1.00 3.06 -7.42
C VAL A 103 -2.42 2.61 -7.13
N VAL A 104 -3.11 3.33 -6.24
CA VAL A 104 -4.46 3.05 -5.77
C VAL A 104 -5.36 4.21 -6.14
N ASP A 105 -6.47 3.94 -6.77
CA ASP A 105 -7.41 4.94 -7.31
C ASP A 105 -6.70 6.00 -8.17
N GLY A 106 -5.60 5.59 -8.81
CA GLY A 106 -4.76 6.46 -9.62
C GLY A 106 -3.78 7.33 -8.83
N VAL A 107 -3.61 7.12 -7.54
CA VAL A 107 -2.68 7.86 -6.67
C VAL A 107 -1.55 6.95 -6.21
N ALA A 108 -0.31 7.43 -6.27
CA ALA A 108 0.84 6.71 -5.74
C ALA A 108 0.80 6.72 -4.21
N THR A 109 0.87 5.54 -3.61
CA THR A 109 0.90 5.34 -2.16
C THR A 109 2.18 4.60 -1.75
N SER A 110 2.43 4.45 -0.47
CA SER A 110 3.52 3.63 0.05
C SER A 110 2.96 2.35 0.67
N PHE A 111 3.81 1.41 1.02
CA PHE A 111 3.36 0.16 1.66
C PHE A 111 3.07 0.34 3.14
N ASN A 112 3.94 0.88 3.92
CA ASN A 112 3.89 0.86 5.37
C ASN A 112 4.60 2.08 5.97
N THR A 113 4.94 2.02 7.25
CA THR A 113 5.72 3.06 7.92
C THR A 113 7.11 3.20 7.30
N GLN A 114 7.71 4.39 7.39
CA GLN A 114 9.06 4.69 6.87
C GLN A 114 10.14 3.68 7.27
N THR A 115 9.97 3.01 8.42
CA THR A 115 10.95 2.05 8.94
C THR A 115 10.90 0.71 8.22
N ILE A 116 9.73 0.28 7.74
CA ILE A 116 9.52 -1.05 7.14
C ILE A 116 9.66 -1.00 5.61
N VAL A 117 9.29 0.12 4.99
CA VAL A 117 9.35 0.29 3.52
C VAL A 117 10.72 -0.07 2.91
N PRO A 118 11.87 0.39 3.44
CA PRO A 118 13.17 0.00 2.90
C PRO A 118 13.42 -1.50 3.02
N PHE A 119 13.05 -2.11 4.14
CA PHE A 119 13.23 -3.55 4.36
C PHE A 119 12.38 -4.36 3.39
N ASP A 120 11.10 -4.06 3.27
CA ASP A 120 10.17 -4.75 2.35
C ASP A 120 10.60 -4.58 0.89
N SER A 121 11.09 -3.41 0.50
CA SER A 121 11.56 -3.15 -0.87
C SER A 121 12.74 -4.03 -1.29
N TYR A 122 13.57 -4.47 -0.33
CA TYR A 122 14.70 -5.38 -0.60
C TYR A 122 14.36 -6.84 -0.33
N ALA A 123 13.65 -7.12 0.75
CA ALA A 123 13.38 -8.49 1.19
C ALA A 123 12.35 -9.19 0.30
N VAL A 124 11.28 -8.50 -0.09
CA VAL A 124 10.21 -9.12 -0.91
C VAL A 124 10.72 -9.61 -2.25
N PRO A 125 11.46 -8.83 -3.08
CA PRO A 125 11.98 -9.32 -4.35
C PRO A 125 12.93 -10.53 -4.20
N ILE A 126 13.74 -10.56 -3.15
CA ILE A 126 14.65 -11.69 -2.89
C ILE A 126 13.84 -12.95 -2.55
N VAL A 127 12.89 -12.83 -1.63
CA VAL A 127 12.02 -13.94 -1.22
C VAL A 127 11.21 -14.46 -2.40
N GLU A 128 10.62 -13.59 -3.21
CA GLU A 128 9.85 -13.96 -4.39
C GLU A 128 10.70 -14.66 -5.44
N THR A 129 11.93 -14.19 -5.69
CA THR A 129 12.86 -14.82 -6.63
C THR A 129 13.24 -16.23 -6.18
N LEU A 130 13.58 -16.40 -4.90
CA LEU A 130 13.98 -17.68 -4.34
C LEU A 130 12.82 -18.69 -4.32
N CYS A 131 11.64 -18.26 -3.92
CA CYS A 131 10.50 -19.15 -3.86
C CYS A 131 9.95 -19.51 -5.24
N ALA A 132 10.06 -18.62 -6.23
CA ALA A 132 9.69 -18.91 -7.62
C ALA A 132 10.59 -19.99 -8.22
N ALA A 133 11.89 -19.96 -7.94
CA ALA A 133 12.84 -20.96 -8.40
C ALA A 133 12.57 -22.37 -7.82
N THR A 134 11.92 -22.44 -6.65
CA THR A 134 11.61 -23.71 -5.96
C THR A 134 10.14 -24.14 -6.06
N GLY A 135 9.27 -23.31 -6.63
CA GLY A 135 7.82 -23.55 -6.68
C GLY A 135 7.13 -23.49 -5.31
N THR A 136 7.74 -22.87 -4.31
CA THR A 136 7.26 -22.85 -2.92
C THR A 136 6.67 -21.52 -2.47
N CYS A 137 6.39 -20.59 -3.40
CA CYS A 137 5.97 -19.23 -3.07
C CYS A 137 4.77 -19.15 -2.13
N ASP A 138 3.74 -19.96 -2.33
CA ASP A 138 2.56 -19.95 -1.46
C ASP A 138 2.90 -20.30 0.00
N SER A 139 3.73 -21.33 0.19
CA SER A 139 4.17 -21.74 1.52
C SER A 139 5.04 -20.67 2.20
N VAL A 140 5.97 -20.08 1.43
CA VAL A 140 6.87 -19.02 1.93
C VAL A 140 6.07 -17.77 2.29
N ARG A 141 5.15 -17.32 1.43
CA ARG A 141 4.30 -16.14 1.69
C ARG A 141 3.46 -16.32 2.94
N LYS A 142 2.86 -17.50 3.12
CA LYS A 142 2.10 -17.86 4.34
C LYS A 142 2.97 -17.80 5.59
N ALA A 143 4.18 -18.37 5.52
CA ALA A 143 5.11 -18.36 6.65
C ALA A 143 5.56 -16.94 7.01
N VAL A 144 5.94 -16.13 6.03
CA VAL A 144 6.36 -14.73 6.25
C VAL A 144 5.21 -13.91 6.84
N ALA A 145 4.01 -14.05 6.30
CA ALA A 145 2.83 -13.36 6.82
C ALA A 145 2.54 -13.72 8.29
N SER A 146 2.70 -14.98 8.66
CA SER A 146 2.54 -15.43 10.05
C SER A 146 3.59 -14.80 10.99
N VAL A 147 4.85 -14.72 10.55
CA VAL A 147 5.95 -14.10 11.32
C VAL A 147 5.73 -12.59 11.49
N GLU A 148 5.36 -11.88 10.41
CA GLU A 148 5.05 -10.44 10.48
C GLU A 148 3.89 -10.16 11.42
N CYS A 149 2.84 -10.96 11.37
CA CYS A 149 1.70 -10.85 12.26
C CYS A 149 2.12 -11.01 13.73
N THR A 150 2.93 -12.02 14.04
CA THR A 150 3.45 -12.26 15.38
C THR A 150 4.33 -11.12 15.88
N ALA A 151 5.22 -10.61 15.02
CA ALA A 151 6.10 -9.49 15.35
C ALA A 151 5.30 -8.19 15.63
N LYS A 152 4.31 -7.87 14.81
CA LYS A 152 3.42 -6.72 15.02
C LYS A 152 2.61 -6.84 16.32
N HIS A 153 2.16 -8.04 16.68
CA HIS A 153 1.44 -8.27 17.92
C HIS A 153 2.33 -8.04 19.16
N LEU A 154 3.58 -8.47 19.11
CA LEU A 154 4.55 -8.26 20.20
C LEU A 154 4.91 -6.77 20.39
N VAL A 155 4.96 -6.00 19.30
CA VAL A 155 5.37 -4.58 19.36
C VAL A 155 4.20 -3.65 19.72
N HIS A 156 2.96 -3.95 19.31
CA HIS A 156 1.84 -3.02 19.36
C HIS A 156 0.61 -3.52 20.10
N ALA A 157 0.65 -4.71 20.74
CA ALA A 157 -0.49 -5.35 21.41
C ALA A 157 -1.79 -5.34 20.58
N ASN A 158 -1.67 -5.46 19.24
CA ASN A 158 -2.77 -5.31 18.32
C ASN A 158 -3.55 -6.64 18.19
N PRO A 159 -4.86 -6.70 18.54
CA PRO A 159 -5.66 -7.92 18.47
C PRO A 159 -5.94 -8.41 17.04
N VAL A 160 -5.56 -7.63 16.05
CA VAL A 160 -5.89 -7.78 14.62
C VAL A 160 -5.26 -9.01 13.97
N CYS A 161 -4.24 -9.60 14.56
CA CYS A 161 -3.57 -10.78 14.00
C CYS A 161 -4.36 -12.10 14.10
N LYS A 162 -5.53 -12.13 14.72
CA LYS A 162 -6.28 -13.38 14.93
C LYS A 162 -6.95 -13.95 13.68
N GLU A 163 -7.09 -13.15 12.62
CA GLU A 163 -7.73 -13.59 11.36
C GLU A 163 -6.92 -13.17 10.13
N PHE A 164 -5.67 -13.62 10.04
CA PHE A 164 -4.92 -13.44 8.81
C PHE A 164 -5.41 -14.44 7.77
N LYS A 165 -6.33 -14.01 6.90
CA LYS A 165 -6.69 -14.77 5.69
C LYS A 165 -5.74 -14.39 4.57
N TYR A 166 -4.94 -15.35 4.11
CA TYR A 166 -4.25 -15.26 2.83
C TYR A 166 -5.30 -15.18 1.72
N ILE A 167 -5.38 -14.05 1.03
CA ILE A 167 -6.23 -13.91 -0.15
C ILE A 167 -5.32 -14.14 -1.36
N ASP A 168 -5.60 -15.18 -2.11
CA ASP A 168 -4.92 -15.46 -3.37
C ASP A 168 -5.16 -14.30 -4.33
N GLY A 169 -4.10 -13.68 -4.86
CA GLY A 169 -4.20 -12.47 -5.70
C GLY A 169 -5.00 -12.65 -7.00
N ALA A 170 -5.43 -13.89 -7.29
CA ALA A 170 -6.26 -14.21 -8.45
C ALA A 170 -7.75 -13.81 -8.32
N THR A 171 -8.25 -13.49 -7.12
CA THR A 171 -9.68 -13.21 -6.87
C THR A 171 -10.02 -11.75 -6.59
N ALA A 172 -9.04 -10.83 -6.62
CA ALA A 172 -9.29 -9.40 -6.45
C ALA A 172 -9.84 -8.75 -7.74
N GLY A 173 -10.92 -9.29 -8.29
CA GLY A 173 -11.64 -8.70 -9.41
C GLY A 173 -12.64 -7.65 -8.91
N GLY A 174 -12.35 -6.37 -9.10
CA GLY A 174 -13.39 -5.36 -9.29
C GLY A 174 -13.87 -4.56 -8.09
N GLU A 175 -13.27 -4.67 -6.90
CA GLU A 175 -13.65 -3.81 -5.78
C GLU A 175 -12.62 -2.69 -5.56
N SER A 176 -13.11 -1.48 -5.30
CA SER A 176 -12.28 -0.32 -4.95
C SER A 176 -11.44 -0.65 -3.71
N LEU A 177 -10.12 -0.67 -3.88
CA LEU A 177 -9.20 -0.95 -2.79
C LEU A 177 -9.07 0.30 -1.91
N VAL A 178 -9.65 0.25 -0.73
CA VAL A 178 -9.37 1.21 0.35
C VAL A 178 -8.14 0.72 1.10
N LEU A 179 -7.05 1.49 1.05
CA LEU A 179 -5.81 1.13 1.71
C LEU A 179 -5.78 1.61 3.16
N GLY A 180 -5.47 0.71 4.05
CA GLY A 180 -5.25 0.98 5.47
C GLY A 180 -3.76 1.07 5.83
#